data_a7b1542819fb5aabdbd48a69776853c3
#
_entry.id   a7b1542819fb5aabdbd48a69776853c3
#
_cell.length_a   1.000
_cell.length_b   1.000
_cell.length_c   1.000
_cell.angle_alpha   90.00
_cell.angle_beta   90.00
_cell.angle_gamma   90.00
#
_symmetry.space_group_name_H-M   'P 1'
#
loop_
_entity.id
_entity.type
_entity.pdbx_description
1 polymer ?
#
loop_
_entity_poly.entity_id
_entity_poly.type
_entity_poly.pdbx_seq_one_letter_code
_entity_poly.pdbx_strand_id
1 'polypeptide(L)'
;MIEVRNLYKSFKADTGKKGLFGAVKESFFAVNDMSFSLDKGQVLSILGPNGCGKTTTLRMIAGMLEPSSGTAVVNNIDVRADKHKVKSNIGYMTNNTSLYDRLTVIETIKFFAELNQIPVEIYKKRAEELFSQLDMNDYLNKKIADLSTGMKQKTSIVRTLIHDPDVVILDEPTTGVDITGQSIIMDLVNSIKQQGKTIIFSTHQLGEVKDIADKIIVMAKGKKLFDGTTSEYQAKKPNHSFNEIFTEITSG
;
A
#
# COMPACT_ATOMS: atom_id res chain seq x y z
N MET A 1 7.85 2.66 -13.85
CA MET A 1 9.01 2.06 -13.18
C MET A 1 9.21 2.73 -11.82
N ILE A 2 9.48 1.95 -10.80
CA ILE A 2 9.81 2.43 -9.45
C ILE A 2 11.20 1.93 -9.11
N GLU A 3 12.06 2.82 -8.61
CA GLU A 3 13.39 2.45 -8.15
C GLU A 3 13.63 3.04 -6.75
N VAL A 4 14.02 2.19 -5.81
CA VAL A 4 14.31 2.53 -4.43
C VAL A 4 15.78 2.26 -4.16
N ARG A 5 16.51 3.29 -3.67
CA ARG A 5 17.96 3.26 -3.49
C ARG A 5 18.33 3.61 -2.06
N ASN A 6 18.89 2.65 -1.33
CA ASN A 6 19.43 2.80 0.01
C ASN A 6 18.52 3.63 0.93
N LEU A 7 17.24 3.27 0.96
CA LEU A 7 16.21 4.02 1.67
C LEU A 7 16.29 3.70 3.18
N TYR A 8 16.45 4.74 3.98
CA TYR A 8 16.49 4.66 5.44
C TYR A 8 15.44 5.55 6.08
N LYS A 9 14.87 5.09 7.17
CA LYS A 9 14.05 5.92 8.05
C LYS A 9 14.31 5.60 9.51
N SER A 10 14.79 6.60 10.25
CA SER A 10 14.90 6.54 11.71
C SER A 10 13.85 7.42 12.37
N PHE A 11 13.40 6.99 13.53
CA PHE A 11 12.56 7.77 14.44
C PHE A 11 13.22 7.84 15.81
N LYS A 12 12.91 8.91 16.56
CA LYS A 12 13.30 9.06 17.95
C LYS A 12 12.13 8.62 18.83
N ALA A 13 12.33 7.60 19.65
CA ALA A 13 11.38 7.17 20.66
C ALA A 13 11.79 7.68 22.03
N ASP A 14 10.81 8.11 22.82
CA ASP A 14 11.02 8.40 24.22
C ASP A 14 11.13 7.09 24.99
N THR A 15 12.24 6.84 25.64
CA THR A 15 12.47 5.61 26.39
C THR A 15 11.73 5.58 27.73
N GLY A 16 11.04 6.65 28.10
CA GLY A 16 10.42 6.82 29.43
C GLY A 16 11.45 6.96 30.57
N LYS A 17 12.75 6.87 30.29
CA LYS A 17 13.81 7.08 31.28
C LYS A 17 14.12 8.56 31.40
N LYS A 18 14.06 9.09 32.62
CA LYS A 18 14.51 10.46 32.94
C LYS A 18 16.02 10.40 33.16
N GLY A 19 16.80 11.00 32.28
CA GLY A 19 18.21 11.29 32.50
C GLY A 19 18.39 12.59 33.33
N LEU A 20 19.62 12.92 33.69
CA LEU A 20 19.97 14.10 34.50
C LEU A 20 19.54 15.43 33.83
N PHE A 21 19.35 15.44 32.48
CA PHE A 21 19.01 16.63 31.67
C PHE A 21 17.71 16.43 30.86
N GLY A 22 16.81 15.50 31.22
CA GLY A 22 15.53 15.31 30.53
C GLY A 22 15.28 13.88 30.05
N ALA A 23 14.25 13.68 29.21
CA ALA A 23 13.89 12.39 28.68
C ALA A 23 14.98 11.85 27.73
N VAL A 24 15.41 10.61 27.95
CA VAL A 24 16.37 9.91 27.07
C VAL A 24 15.61 9.43 25.84
N LYS A 25 15.98 9.92 24.66
CA LYS A 25 15.43 9.49 23.37
C LYS A 25 16.40 8.53 22.71
N GLU A 26 15.94 7.35 22.41
CA GLU A 26 16.67 6.40 21.57
C GLU A 26 16.18 6.49 20.13
N SER A 27 17.10 6.44 19.17
CA SER A 27 16.76 6.34 17.75
C SER A 27 16.68 4.89 17.32
N PHE A 28 15.64 4.53 16.58
CA PHE A 28 15.52 3.22 15.96
C PHE A 28 15.26 3.38 14.46
N PHE A 29 15.72 2.40 13.67
CA PHE A 29 15.44 2.36 12.24
C PHE A 29 14.15 1.61 11.98
N ALA A 30 13.13 2.33 11.51
CA ALA A 30 11.90 1.71 11.01
C ALA A 30 12.11 1.10 9.60
N VAL A 31 13.05 1.67 8.82
CA VAL A 31 13.52 1.12 7.55
C VAL A 31 15.04 1.28 7.51
N ASN A 32 15.73 0.19 7.18
CA ASN A 32 17.19 0.10 7.22
C ASN A 32 17.68 -0.54 5.92
N ASP A 33 18.26 0.28 5.03
CA ASP A 33 18.85 -0.11 3.76
C ASP A 33 17.90 -0.84 2.79
N MET A 34 16.77 -0.20 2.50
CA MET A 34 15.82 -0.73 1.53
C MET A 34 16.19 -0.30 0.12
N SER A 35 16.50 -1.27 -0.74
CA SER A 35 16.78 -1.05 -2.17
C SER A 35 16.09 -2.12 -2.99
N PHE A 36 15.36 -1.72 -4.04
CA PHE A 36 14.73 -2.61 -5.02
C PHE A 36 14.27 -1.84 -6.26
N SER A 37 13.90 -2.56 -7.30
CA SER A 37 13.28 -2.01 -8.50
C SER A 37 11.99 -2.78 -8.84
N LEU A 38 11.04 -2.07 -9.45
CA LEU A 38 9.79 -2.60 -9.97
C LEU A 38 9.53 -2.00 -11.35
N ASP A 39 9.35 -2.85 -12.34
CA ASP A 39 9.07 -2.41 -13.70
C ASP A 39 7.61 -1.97 -13.87
N LYS A 40 7.33 -1.23 -14.95
CA LYS A 40 5.98 -0.80 -15.29
C LYS A 40 5.08 -2.02 -15.50
N GLY A 41 3.88 -1.99 -14.95
CA GLY A 41 2.88 -3.06 -15.07
C GLY A 41 3.10 -4.26 -14.16
N GLN A 42 4.17 -4.27 -13.35
CA GLN A 42 4.41 -5.33 -12.38
C GLN A 42 3.69 -5.07 -11.05
N VAL A 43 3.43 -6.15 -10.34
CA VAL A 43 2.89 -6.15 -8.97
C VAL A 43 3.97 -6.60 -7.99
N LEU A 44 4.27 -5.76 -7.01
CA LEU A 44 5.13 -6.06 -5.88
C LEU A 44 4.30 -6.25 -4.61
N SER A 45 4.51 -7.35 -3.92
CA SER A 45 4.02 -7.52 -2.55
C SER A 45 5.13 -7.32 -1.53
N ILE A 46 4.88 -6.48 -0.53
CA ILE A 46 5.75 -6.31 0.64
C ILE A 46 5.14 -7.08 1.81
N LEU A 47 5.77 -8.18 2.17
CA LEU A 47 5.37 -9.08 3.24
C LEU A 47 6.14 -8.80 4.52
N GLY A 48 5.50 -8.96 5.66
CA GLY A 48 6.17 -8.86 6.95
C GLY A 48 5.20 -8.70 8.12
N PRO A 49 5.66 -8.98 9.34
CA PRO A 49 4.84 -8.79 10.54
C PRO A 49 4.48 -7.32 10.75
N ASN A 50 3.49 -7.07 11.62
CA ASN A 50 3.12 -5.72 11.98
C ASN A 50 4.29 -4.99 12.66
N GLY A 51 4.48 -3.70 12.31
CA GLY A 51 5.57 -2.89 12.83
C GLY A 51 6.94 -3.14 12.17
N CYS A 52 7.08 -4.02 11.18
CA CYS A 52 8.37 -4.29 10.53
C CYS A 52 8.85 -3.19 9.56
N GLY A 53 8.02 -2.16 9.26
CA GLY A 53 8.40 -1.02 8.40
C GLY A 53 7.68 -0.95 7.06
N LYS A 54 6.72 -1.84 6.73
CA LYS A 54 5.96 -1.83 5.45
C LYS A 54 5.33 -0.47 5.15
N THR A 55 4.43 -0.01 6.00
CA THR A 55 3.77 1.31 5.87
C THR A 55 4.75 2.47 5.76
N THR A 56 5.85 2.43 6.54
CA THR A 56 6.90 3.46 6.49
C THR A 56 7.57 3.49 5.11
N THR A 57 7.91 2.31 4.56
CA THR A 57 8.48 2.18 3.22
C THR A 57 7.53 2.71 2.15
N LEU A 58 6.25 2.28 2.18
CA LEU A 58 5.24 2.73 1.23
C LEU A 58 5.02 4.24 1.27
N ARG A 59 4.95 4.85 2.47
CA ARG A 59 4.82 6.31 2.62
C ARG A 59 6.01 7.08 2.07
N MET A 60 7.22 6.56 2.18
CA MET A 60 8.41 7.19 1.59
C MET A 60 8.36 7.13 0.07
N ILE A 61 7.99 5.99 -0.52
CA ILE A 61 7.84 5.83 -1.97
C ILE A 61 6.75 6.77 -2.52
N ALA A 62 5.65 6.93 -1.77
CA ALA A 62 4.56 7.84 -2.14
C ALA A 62 4.87 9.33 -1.91
N GLY A 63 6.07 9.69 -1.44
CA GLY A 63 6.43 11.08 -1.12
C GLY A 63 5.65 11.69 0.05
N MET A 64 5.00 10.85 0.86
CA MET A 64 4.24 11.28 2.05
C MET A 64 5.11 11.39 3.30
N LEU A 65 6.21 10.67 3.33
CA LEU A 65 7.19 10.68 4.42
C LEU A 65 8.58 10.90 3.84
N GLU A 66 9.32 11.85 4.39
CA GLU A 66 10.69 12.11 3.98
C GLU A 66 11.64 11.03 4.51
N PRO A 67 12.46 10.41 3.64
CA PRO A 67 13.51 9.49 4.07
C PRO A 67 14.55 10.20 4.94
N SER A 68 15.16 9.49 5.89
CA SER A 68 16.33 9.98 6.61
C SER A 68 17.57 10.01 5.72
N SER A 69 17.70 9.03 4.81
CA SER A 69 18.69 9.00 3.73
C SER A 69 18.19 8.08 2.60
N GLY A 70 18.90 8.11 1.46
CA GLY A 70 18.47 7.42 0.25
C GLY A 70 17.34 8.14 -0.47
N THR A 71 16.79 7.52 -1.50
CA THR A 71 15.67 8.06 -2.27
C THR A 71 14.84 6.99 -2.94
N ALA A 72 13.65 7.38 -3.44
CA ALA A 72 12.87 6.60 -4.38
C ALA A 72 12.57 7.45 -5.62
N VAL A 73 12.55 6.80 -6.78
CA VAL A 73 12.19 7.39 -8.07
C VAL A 73 10.94 6.67 -8.56
N VAL A 74 9.89 7.43 -8.86
CA VAL A 74 8.61 6.92 -9.36
C VAL A 74 8.31 7.59 -10.69
N ASN A 75 8.17 6.81 -11.76
CA ASN A 75 7.98 7.31 -13.11
C ASN A 75 8.99 8.41 -13.49
N ASN A 76 10.29 8.18 -13.22
CA ASN A 76 11.40 9.11 -13.42
C ASN A 76 11.34 10.40 -12.57
N ILE A 77 10.51 10.45 -11.53
CA ILE A 77 10.43 11.60 -10.62
C ILE A 77 10.99 11.17 -9.26
N ASP A 78 12.04 11.85 -8.80
CA ASP A 78 12.62 11.64 -7.47
C ASP A 78 11.67 12.20 -6.40
N VAL A 79 11.32 11.38 -5.40
CA VAL A 79 10.40 11.75 -4.30
C VAL A 79 10.90 12.91 -3.44
N ARG A 80 12.20 13.20 -3.48
CA ARG A 80 12.81 14.33 -2.74
C ARG A 80 12.81 15.61 -3.55
N ALA A 81 12.85 15.50 -4.90
CA ALA A 81 12.91 16.66 -5.81
C ALA A 81 11.52 17.28 -6.02
N ASP A 82 10.48 16.46 -6.28
CA ASP A 82 9.12 16.95 -6.54
C ASP A 82 8.06 16.04 -5.95
N LYS A 83 7.79 16.25 -4.64
CA LYS A 83 6.78 15.51 -3.89
C LYS A 83 5.36 15.68 -4.45
N HIS A 84 5.03 16.85 -5.02
CA HIS A 84 3.70 17.12 -5.56
C HIS A 84 3.45 16.32 -6.83
N LYS A 85 4.40 16.33 -7.74
CA LYS A 85 4.31 15.59 -9.00
C LYS A 85 4.31 14.07 -8.77
N VAL A 86 5.05 13.58 -7.77
CA VAL A 86 4.99 12.16 -7.37
C VAL A 86 3.58 11.81 -6.88
N LYS A 87 3.01 12.61 -5.97
CA LYS A 87 1.67 12.36 -5.40
C LYS A 87 0.56 12.38 -6.44
N SER A 88 0.63 13.23 -7.47
CA SER A 88 -0.38 13.28 -8.54
C SER A 88 -0.36 12.04 -9.45
N ASN A 89 0.76 11.31 -9.49
CA ASN A 89 0.93 10.09 -10.28
C ASN A 89 0.60 8.80 -9.51
N ILE A 90 0.37 8.91 -8.20
CA ILE A 90 0.19 7.75 -7.31
C ILE A 90 -1.20 7.76 -6.69
N GLY A 91 -1.91 6.65 -6.80
CA GLY A 91 -3.02 6.32 -5.91
C GLY A 91 -2.48 5.67 -4.64
N TYR A 92 -2.66 6.32 -3.49
CA TYR A 92 -2.19 5.77 -2.22
C TYR A 92 -3.35 5.51 -1.26
N MET A 93 -3.52 4.27 -0.89
CA MET A 93 -4.44 3.82 0.13
C MET A 93 -3.70 3.53 1.42
N THR A 94 -4.08 4.22 2.48
CA THR A 94 -3.58 3.94 3.84
C THR A 94 -4.45 2.88 4.51
N ASN A 95 -3.88 2.13 5.42
CA ASN A 95 -4.62 1.20 6.25
C ASN A 95 -5.65 1.91 7.18
N ASN A 96 -5.46 3.17 7.49
CA ASN A 96 -6.47 4.01 8.11
C ASN A 96 -7.21 4.78 7.01
N THR A 97 -8.47 4.43 6.78
CA THR A 97 -9.24 4.90 5.62
C THR A 97 -9.42 6.42 5.53
N SER A 98 -9.34 7.14 6.66
CA SER A 98 -9.43 8.63 6.73
C SER A 98 -10.55 9.21 5.87
N LEU A 99 -11.73 8.58 5.88
CA LEU A 99 -12.91 9.03 5.17
C LEU A 99 -13.72 10.01 6.02
N TYR A 100 -14.51 10.87 5.38
CA TYR A 100 -15.35 11.85 6.08
C TYR A 100 -16.68 11.22 6.52
N ASP A 101 -16.87 11.00 7.81
CA ASP A 101 -18.02 10.28 8.38
C ASP A 101 -19.39 10.85 7.99
N ARG A 102 -19.48 12.15 7.72
CA ARG A 102 -20.74 12.86 7.39
C ARG A 102 -21.16 12.68 5.93
N LEU A 103 -20.23 12.34 5.04
CA LEU A 103 -20.50 12.15 3.62
C LEU A 103 -21.03 10.73 3.36
N THR A 104 -21.85 10.60 2.32
CA THR A 104 -22.19 9.29 1.73
C THR A 104 -21.01 8.77 0.90
N VAL A 105 -21.09 7.50 0.46
CA VAL A 105 -20.09 6.92 -0.45
C VAL A 105 -19.99 7.74 -1.74
N ILE A 106 -21.13 8.02 -2.39
CA ILE A 106 -21.17 8.82 -3.64
C ILE A 106 -20.58 10.20 -3.42
N GLU A 107 -20.97 10.91 -2.35
CA GLU A 107 -20.46 12.25 -2.05
C GLU A 107 -18.95 12.22 -1.78
N THR A 108 -18.46 11.18 -1.10
CA THR A 108 -17.02 10.99 -0.88
C THR A 108 -16.27 10.85 -2.20
N ILE A 109 -16.73 10.00 -3.11
CA ILE A 109 -16.06 9.79 -4.40
C ILE A 109 -16.14 11.04 -5.28
N LYS A 110 -17.30 11.70 -5.31
CA LYS A 110 -17.47 13.00 -5.99
C LYS A 110 -16.47 14.04 -5.46
N PHE A 111 -16.36 14.19 -4.14
CA PHE A 111 -15.44 15.14 -3.51
C PHE A 111 -13.98 14.90 -3.95
N PHE A 112 -13.52 13.64 -3.94
CA PHE A 112 -12.15 13.33 -4.37
C PHE A 112 -11.95 13.46 -5.88
N ALA A 113 -12.97 13.21 -6.69
CA ALA A 113 -12.93 13.46 -8.14
C ALA A 113 -12.79 14.96 -8.45
N GLU A 114 -13.57 15.81 -7.77
CA GLU A 114 -13.50 17.27 -7.89
C GLU A 114 -12.15 17.81 -7.41
N LEU A 115 -11.63 17.30 -6.30
CA LEU A 115 -10.30 17.66 -5.77
C LEU A 115 -9.17 17.36 -6.78
N ASN A 116 -9.31 16.29 -7.55
CA ASN A 116 -8.38 15.92 -8.63
C ASN A 116 -8.75 16.53 -9.98
N GLN A 117 -9.74 17.44 -10.04
CA GLN A 117 -10.19 18.15 -11.24
C GLN A 117 -10.63 17.21 -12.38
N ILE A 118 -11.26 16.08 -12.05
CA ILE A 118 -11.71 15.09 -13.03
C ILE A 118 -13.07 15.54 -13.58
N PRO A 119 -13.25 15.60 -14.92
CA PRO A 119 -14.53 15.93 -15.53
C PRO A 119 -15.65 14.99 -15.06
N VAL A 120 -16.86 15.55 -14.89
CA VAL A 120 -18.02 14.84 -14.31
C VAL A 120 -18.33 13.54 -15.05
N GLU A 121 -18.34 13.57 -16.37
CA GLU A 121 -18.65 12.40 -17.21
C GLU A 121 -17.61 11.29 -17.06
N ILE A 122 -16.34 11.67 -16.88
CA ILE A 122 -15.23 10.71 -16.72
C ILE A 122 -15.31 10.04 -15.35
N TYR A 123 -15.45 10.81 -14.27
CA TYR A 123 -15.44 10.22 -12.94
C TYR A 123 -16.69 9.38 -12.67
N LYS A 124 -17.87 9.78 -13.17
CA LYS A 124 -19.10 9.01 -13.00
C LYS A 124 -18.97 7.62 -13.61
N LYS A 125 -18.55 7.56 -14.88
CA LYS A 125 -18.34 6.27 -15.56
C LYS A 125 -17.35 5.38 -14.79
N ARG A 126 -16.21 5.95 -14.40
CA ARG A 126 -15.19 5.20 -13.66
C ARG A 126 -15.68 4.77 -12.28
N ALA A 127 -16.42 5.63 -11.58
CA ALA A 127 -17.00 5.29 -10.29
C ALA A 127 -17.99 4.13 -10.39
N GLU A 128 -18.88 4.13 -11.39
CA GLU A 128 -19.84 3.06 -11.65
C GLU A 128 -19.15 1.72 -11.93
N GLU A 129 -18.09 1.73 -12.74
CA GLU A 129 -17.27 0.53 -13.01
C GLU A 129 -16.62 -0.01 -11.72
N LEU A 130 -16.01 0.84 -10.91
CA LEU A 130 -15.36 0.45 -9.65
C LEU A 130 -16.39 0.01 -8.59
N PHE A 131 -17.54 0.65 -8.50
CA PHE A 131 -18.62 0.25 -7.59
C PHE A 131 -19.14 -1.15 -7.93
N SER A 132 -19.31 -1.43 -9.22
CA SER A 132 -19.74 -2.75 -9.69
C SER A 132 -18.68 -3.82 -9.41
N GLN A 133 -17.41 -3.56 -9.70
CA GLN A 133 -16.31 -4.50 -9.46
C GLN A 133 -16.10 -4.83 -7.97
N LEU A 134 -16.41 -3.88 -7.09
CA LEU A 134 -16.28 -4.04 -5.64
C LEU A 134 -17.57 -4.45 -4.93
N ASP A 135 -18.65 -4.70 -5.69
CA ASP A 135 -19.97 -5.06 -5.13
C ASP A 135 -20.42 -4.04 -4.07
N MET A 136 -20.57 -2.77 -4.51
CA MET A 136 -20.86 -1.64 -3.60
C MET A 136 -22.25 -1.04 -3.80
N ASN A 137 -23.02 -1.46 -4.81
CA ASN A 137 -24.24 -0.78 -5.26
C ASN A 137 -25.31 -0.61 -4.17
N ASP A 138 -25.38 -1.52 -3.22
CA ASP A 138 -26.41 -1.53 -2.18
C ASP A 138 -26.24 -0.46 -1.08
N TYR A 139 -25.07 0.20 -1.02
CA TYR A 139 -24.78 1.14 0.06
C TYR A 139 -24.18 2.49 -0.38
N LEU A 140 -24.25 2.81 -1.67
CA LEU A 140 -23.69 4.04 -2.22
C LEU A 140 -24.23 5.33 -1.57
N ASN A 141 -25.51 5.29 -1.11
CA ASN A 141 -26.17 6.40 -0.43
C ASN A 141 -26.04 6.36 1.11
N LYS A 142 -25.38 5.35 1.68
CA LYS A 142 -25.12 5.30 3.13
C LYS A 142 -24.00 6.26 3.49
N LYS A 143 -24.10 6.85 4.68
CA LYS A 143 -23.01 7.67 5.23
C LYS A 143 -21.82 6.80 5.60
N ILE A 144 -20.62 7.34 5.50
CA ILE A 144 -19.39 6.66 5.88
C ILE A 144 -19.41 6.20 7.34
N ALA A 145 -20.01 7.00 8.24
CA ALA A 145 -20.19 6.61 9.65
C ALA A 145 -20.90 5.26 9.83
N ASP A 146 -21.88 4.96 8.95
CA ASP A 146 -22.78 3.80 9.04
C ASP A 146 -22.22 2.55 8.33
N LEU A 147 -21.03 2.63 7.76
CA LEU A 147 -20.39 1.55 7.01
C LEU A 147 -19.61 0.61 7.93
N SER A 148 -19.62 -0.69 7.60
CA SER A 148 -18.68 -1.67 8.17
C SER A 148 -17.24 -1.36 7.79
N THR A 149 -16.28 -1.97 8.47
CA THR A 149 -14.85 -1.82 8.14
C THR A 149 -14.56 -2.22 6.69
N GLY A 150 -15.11 -3.35 6.22
CA GLY A 150 -14.92 -3.80 4.84
C GLY A 150 -15.53 -2.83 3.80
N MET A 151 -16.72 -2.27 4.08
CA MET A 151 -17.34 -1.27 3.22
C MET A 151 -16.51 0.03 3.16
N LYS A 152 -15.95 0.48 4.29
CA LYS A 152 -15.03 1.62 4.35
C LYS A 152 -13.76 1.34 3.55
N GLN A 153 -13.25 0.12 3.63
CA GLN A 153 -12.06 -0.33 2.90
C GLN A 153 -12.29 -0.26 1.38
N LYS A 154 -13.39 -0.85 0.89
CA LYS A 154 -13.81 -0.77 -0.52
C LYS A 154 -13.97 0.69 -0.98
N THR A 155 -14.62 1.54 -0.19
CA THR A 155 -14.76 2.98 -0.49
C THR A 155 -13.40 3.68 -0.58
N SER A 156 -12.45 3.35 0.29
CA SER A 156 -11.08 3.89 0.26
C SER A 156 -10.32 3.45 -0.99
N ILE A 157 -10.54 2.23 -1.48
CA ILE A 157 -9.96 1.76 -2.74
C ILE A 157 -10.51 2.57 -3.92
N VAL A 158 -11.84 2.75 -4.02
CA VAL A 158 -12.44 3.57 -5.09
C VAL A 158 -11.88 5.00 -5.08
N ARG A 159 -11.81 5.63 -3.90
CA ARG A 159 -11.18 6.94 -3.71
C ARG A 159 -9.76 6.98 -4.27
N THR A 160 -8.99 5.92 -4.01
CA THR A 160 -7.58 5.81 -4.42
C THR A 160 -7.43 5.69 -5.94
N LEU A 161 -8.41 5.08 -6.61
CA LEU A 161 -8.37 4.79 -8.04
C LEU A 161 -9.12 5.81 -8.91
N ILE A 162 -9.93 6.69 -8.34
CA ILE A 162 -10.84 7.55 -9.11
C ILE A 162 -10.12 8.49 -10.09
N HIS A 163 -8.89 8.90 -9.78
CA HIS A 163 -8.07 9.76 -10.64
C HIS A 163 -7.19 9.00 -11.65
N ASP A 164 -7.38 7.66 -11.76
CA ASP A 164 -6.68 6.79 -12.72
C ASP A 164 -5.15 6.83 -12.65
N PRO A 165 -4.57 6.62 -11.49
CA PRO A 165 -3.13 6.70 -11.32
C PRO A 165 -2.38 5.60 -12.10
N ASP A 166 -1.16 5.90 -12.58
CA ASP A 166 -0.28 4.90 -13.19
C ASP A 166 0.33 3.94 -12.17
N VAL A 167 0.50 4.42 -10.94
CA VAL A 167 1.07 3.66 -9.82
C VAL A 167 0.04 3.59 -8.71
N VAL A 168 -0.26 2.39 -8.24
CA VAL A 168 -1.20 2.14 -7.14
C VAL A 168 -0.45 1.54 -5.96
N ILE A 169 -0.56 2.17 -4.79
CA ILE A 169 0.03 1.69 -3.55
C ILE A 169 -1.09 1.41 -2.55
N LEU A 170 -1.21 0.16 -2.10
CA LEU A 170 -2.24 -0.31 -1.19
C LEU A 170 -1.59 -0.83 0.11
N ASP A 171 -1.82 -0.12 1.21
CA ASP A 171 -1.29 -0.50 2.52
C ASP A 171 -2.31 -1.35 3.27
N GLU A 172 -2.12 -2.67 3.28
CA GLU A 172 -2.99 -3.69 3.88
C GLU A 172 -4.46 -3.60 3.40
N PRO A 173 -4.74 -3.74 2.07
CA PRO A 173 -6.05 -3.46 1.49
C PRO A 173 -7.18 -4.37 1.97
N THR A 174 -6.87 -5.54 2.49
CA THR A 174 -7.84 -6.58 2.90
C THR A 174 -8.03 -6.68 4.42
N THR A 175 -7.27 -5.88 5.19
CA THR A 175 -7.36 -5.91 6.66
C THR A 175 -8.74 -5.50 7.15
N GLY A 176 -9.36 -6.37 7.97
CA GLY A 176 -10.71 -6.15 8.51
C GLY A 176 -11.86 -6.42 7.54
N VAL A 177 -11.56 -7.07 6.41
CA VAL A 177 -12.53 -7.50 5.40
C VAL A 177 -12.75 -9.01 5.53
N ASP A 178 -13.97 -9.48 5.34
CA ASP A 178 -14.28 -10.91 5.30
C ASP A 178 -13.68 -11.61 4.07
N ILE A 179 -13.65 -12.94 4.07
CA ILE A 179 -13.01 -13.75 3.02
C ILE A 179 -13.56 -13.43 1.63
N THR A 180 -14.87 -13.26 1.50
CA THR A 180 -15.51 -12.93 0.21
C THR A 180 -15.08 -11.54 -0.26
N GLY A 181 -15.10 -10.56 0.63
CA GLY A 181 -14.65 -9.20 0.32
C GLY A 181 -13.16 -9.12 0.00
N GLN A 182 -12.31 -9.95 0.65
CA GLN A 182 -10.88 -10.06 0.30
C GLN A 182 -10.71 -10.55 -1.14
N SER A 183 -11.43 -11.61 -1.55
CA SER A 183 -11.39 -12.10 -2.93
C SER A 183 -11.77 -11.01 -3.93
N ILE A 184 -12.88 -10.29 -3.70
CA ILE A 184 -13.33 -9.18 -4.56
C ILE A 184 -12.25 -8.08 -4.69
N ILE A 185 -11.58 -7.74 -3.59
CA ILE A 185 -10.49 -6.75 -3.62
C ILE A 185 -9.30 -7.26 -4.45
N MET A 186 -8.93 -8.54 -4.29
CA MET A 186 -7.80 -9.11 -5.02
C MET A 186 -8.12 -9.29 -6.51
N ASP A 187 -9.38 -9.60 -6.88
CA ASP A 187 -9.85 -9.61 -8.26
C ASP A 187 -9.75 -8.21 -8.90
N LEU A 188 -10.10 -7.15 -8.16
CA LEU A 188 -9.86 -5.79 -8.62
C LEU A 188 -8.37 -5.49 -8.81
N VAL A 189 -7.50 -5.88 -7.87
CA VAL A 189 -6.04 -5.70 -8.01
C VAL A 189 -5.54 -6.38 -9.28
N ASN A 190 -6.02 -7.59 -9.58
CA ASN A 190 -5.68 -8.31 -10.80
C ASN A 190 -6.21 -7.59 -12.06
N SER A 191 -7.43 -7.08 -12.03
CA SER A 191 -8.00 -6.26 -13.12
C SER A 191 -7.15 -5.02 -13.42
N ILE A 192 -6.70 -4.32 -12.39
CA ILE A 192 -5.83 -3.13 -12.51
C ILE A 192 -4.45 -3.53 -13.08
N LYS A 193 -3.89 -4.66 -12.65
CA LYS A 193 -2.67 -5.24 -13.23
C LYS A 193 -2.82 -5.46 -14.73
N GLN A 194 -3.93 -6.07 -15.15
CA GLN A 194 -4.22 -6.33 -16.58
C GLN A 194 -4.34 -5.05 -17.42
N GLN A 195 -4.71 -3.93 -16.81
CA GLN A 195 -4.70 -2.60 -17.42
C GLN A 195 -3.28 -2.00 -17.54
N GLY A 196 -2.24 -2.72 -17.11
CA GLY A 196 -0.84 -2.29 -17.19
C GLY A 196 -0.41 -1.30 -16.10
N LYS A 197 -1.20 -1.15 -15.02
CA LYS A 197 -0.83 -0.31 -13.87
C LYS A 197 0.27 -1.00 -13.05
N THR A 198 1.16 -0.20 -12.46
CA THR A 198 2.18 -0.69 -11.53
C THR A 198 1.62 -0.68 -10.12
N ILE A 199 1.69 -1.80 -9.41
CA ILE A 199 1.03 -1.94 -8.11
C ILE A 199 2.06 -2.33 -7.05
N ILE A 200 2.01 -1.69 -5.88
CA ILE A 200 2.69 -2.16 -4.68
C ILE A 200 1.62 -2.36 -3.61
N PHE A 201 1.54 -3.53 -3.01
CA PHE A 201 0.69 -3.70 -1.85
C PHE A 201 1.44 -4.34 -0.69
N SER A 202 1.09 -3.93 0.53
CA SER A 202 1.59 -4.59 1.73
C SER A 202 0.53 -5.55 2.26
N THR A 203 0.97 -6.69 2.76
CA THR A 203 0.10 -7.63 3.47
C THR A 203 0.90 -8.46 4.49
N HIS A 204 0.20 -9.03 5.43
CA HIS A 204 0.70 -10.11 6.29
C HIS A 204 0.03 -11.45 5.95
N GLN A 205 -0.86 -11.48 4.94
CA GLN A 205 -1.59 -12.65 4.46
C GLN A 205 -0.94 -13.22 3.20
N LEU A 206 -0.26 -14.33 3.35
CA LEU A 206 0.55 -14.94 2.26
C LEU A 206 -0.30 -15.54 1.13
N GLY A 207 -1.55 -15.91 1.42
CA GLY A 207 -2.48 -16.41 0.40
C GLY A 207 -2.79 -15.41 -0.71
N GLU A 208 -2.76 -14.11 -0.40
CA GLU A 208 -3.05 -13.04 -1.36
C GLU A 208 -1.93 -12.82 -2.39
N VAL A 209 -0.73 -13.29 -2.09
CA VAL A 209 0.49 -12.93 -2.83
C VAL A 209 0.74 -13.87 -3.99
N LYS A 210 0.48 -15.18 -3.78
CA LYS A 210 0.93 -16.25 -4.66
C LYS A 210 0.44 -16.11 -6.11
N ASP A 211 -0.81 -15.65 -6.28
CA ASP A 211 -1.47 -15.63 -7.59
C ASP A 211 -1.37 -14.26 -8.30
N ILE A 212 -1.01 -13.20 -7.58
CA ILE A 212 -1.07 -11.82 -8.10
C ILE A 212 0.30 -11.17 -8.20
N ALA A 213 1.19 -11.39 -7.22
CA ALA A 213 2.48 -10.71 -7.17
C ALA A 213 3.48 -11.30 -8.17
N ASP A 214 4.12 -10.43 -8.95
CA ASP A 214 5.26 -10.80 -9.80
C ASP A 214 6.55 -10.85 -8.98
N LYS A 215 6.66 -9.94 -8.00
CA LYS A 215 7.80 -9.84 -7.08
C LYS A 215 7.32 -9.80 -5.63
N ILE A 216 8.18 -10.30 -4.76
CA ILE A 216 7.96 -10.33 -3.31
C ILE A 216 9.18 -9.72 -2.62
N ILE A 217 8.92 -8.87 -1.64
CA ILE A 217 9.88 -8.46 -0.64
C ILE A 217 9.40 -8.95 0.72
N VAL A 218 10.25 -9.68 1.45
CA VAL A 218 9.99 -10.03 2.86
C VAL A 218 10.75 -9.08 3.75
N MET A 219 10.05 -8.46 4.70
CA MET A 219 10.61 -7.51 5.66
C MET A 219 10.45 -8.01 7.09
N ALA A 220 11.50 -7.84 7.91
CA ALA A 220 11.42 -7.92 9.37
C ALA A 220 12.37 -6.92 10.02
N LYS A 221 11.95 -6.35 11.15
CA LYS A 221 12.77 -5.41 11.94
C LYS A 221 13.42 -4.29 11.11
N GLY A 222 12.68 -3.73 10.16
CA GLY A 222 13.13 -2.67 9.26
C GLY A 222 14.03 -3.11 8.11
N LYS A 223 14.39 -4.37 7.99
CA LYS A 223 15.32 -4.91 6.99
C LYS A 223 14.61 -5.74 5.93
N LYS A 224 15.15 -5.75 4.74
CA LYS A 224 14.78 -6.63 3.64
C LYS A 224 15.48 -7.98 3.81
N LEU A 225 14.72 -9.05 3.99
CA LEU A 225 15.24 -10.40 4.17
C LEU A 225 15.19 -11.23 2.88
N PHE A 226 14.28 -10.89 1.98
CA PHE A 226 14.14 -11.47 0.66
C PHE A 226 13.69 -10.42 -0.35
N ASP A 227 14.13 -10.57 -1.59
CA ASP A 227 13.73 -9.77 -2.76
C ASP A 227 13.86 -10.66 -4.00
N GLY A 228 12.77 -10.94 -4.68
CA GLY A 228 12.74 -11.81 -5.85
C GLY A 228 11.33 -12.09 -6.35
N THR A 229 11.22 -12.98 -7.33
CA THR A 229 9.94 -13.44 -7.86
C THR A 229 9.25 -14.41 -6.90
N THR A 230 7.94 -14.63 -7.09
CA THR A 230 7.18 -15.67 -6.36
C THR A 230 7.78 -17.06 -6.58
N SER A 231 8.26 -17.35 -7.78
CA SER A 231 8.92 -18.61 -8.13
C SER A 231 10.25 -18.78 -7.40
N GLU A 232 11.10 -17.75 -7.34
CA GLU A 232 12.36 -17.77 -6.58
C GLU A 232 12.13 -17.92 -5.08
N TYR A 233 11.04 -17.33 -4.56
CA TYR A 233 10.65 -17.49 -3.17
C TYR A 233 10.29 -18.95 -2.86
N GLN A 234 9.45 -19.58 -3.69
CA GLN A 234 9.07 -20.98 -3.53
C GLN A 234 10.26 -21.93 -3.72
N ALA A 235 11.17 -21.61 -4.65
CA ALA A 235 12.37 -22.43 -4.93
C ALA A 235 13.37 -22.45 -3.78
N LYS A 236 13.33 -21.50 -2.83
CA LYS A 236 14.16 -21.54 -1.61
C LYS A 236 13.93 -22.83 -0.81
N LYS A 237 12.67 -23.31 -0.78
CA LYS A 237 12.29 -24.56 -0.10
C LYS A 237 11.12 -25.20 -0.84
N PRO A 238 11.39 -26.03 -1.87
CA PRO A 238 10.35 -26.57 -2.77
C PRO A 238 9.27 -27.39 -2.06
N ASN A 239 9.61 -28.01 -0.94
CA ASN A 239 8.71 -28.89 -0.18
C ASN A 239 7.98 -28.17 0.98
N HIS A 240 8.19 -26.87 1.15
CA HIS A 240 7.55 -26.07 2.20
C HIS A 240 6.45 -25.22 1.61
N SER A 241 5.39 -24.98 2.38
CA SER A 241 4.37 -24.02 2.05
C SER A 241 4.94 -22.57 2.11
N PHE A 242 4.29 -21.66 1.43
CA PHE A 242 4.63 -20.22 1.49
C PHE A 242 4.71 -19.70 2.94
N ASN A 243 3.83 -20.18 3.82
CA ASN A 243 3.78 -19.81 5.24
C ASN A 243 5.00 -20.33 6.02
N GLU A 244 5.43 -21.55 5.77
CA GLU A 244 6.60 -22.14 6.44
C GLU A 244 7.88 -21.40 6.04
N ILE A 245 8.04 -21.09 4.74
CA ILE A 245 9.18 -20.32 4.24
C ILE A 245 9.20 -18.93 4.91
N PHE A 246 8.04 -18.26 5.01
CA PHE A 246 7.93 -16.95 5.65
C PHE A 246 8.34 -16.99 7.12
N THR A 247 7.81 -17.97 7.86
CA THR A 247 8.12 -18.13 9.30
C THR A 247 9.60 -18.31 9.53
N GLU A 248 10.27 -19.17 8.76
CA GLU A 248 11.70 -19.38 8.89
C GLU A 248 12.54 -18.14 8.56
N ILE A 249 12.23 -17.47 7.44
CA ILE A 249 12.96 -16.26 7.04
C ILE A 249 12.80 -15.13 8.07
N THR A 250 11.65 -15.06 8.76
CA THR A 250 11.37 -13.97 9.71
C THR A 250 11.74 -14.29 11.15
N SER A 251 11.97 -15.59 11.50
CA SER A 251 12.32 -16.05 12.85
C SER A 251 13.84 -16.05 13.13
N GLY A 252 14.68 -15.99 12.09
CA GLY A 252 16.15 -15.85 12.18
C GLY A 252 16.56 -14.40 12.27
#